data_96e44837174358994155c45b9fbb58ce
#
_entry.id   96e44837174358994155c45b9fbb58ce
#
_cell.length_a   1.000
_cell.length_b   1.000
_cell.length_c   1.000
_cell.angle_alpha   90.00
_cell.angle_beta   90.00
_cell.angle_gamma   90.00
#
_symmetry.space_group_name_H-M   'P 1'
#
loop_
_entity.id
_entity.type
_entity.pdbx_description
1 polymer ?
#
loop_
_entity_poly.entity_id
_entity_poly.type
_entity_poly.pdbx_seq_one_letter_code
_entity_poly.pdbx_strand_id
1 'polypeptide(L)'
;DTAFHCLPLALIDADFAKQQLDVMTREWYMHPNGQLPAYEWAFGDVNPPVHAWATWRVYKIEKKMKGKGDRLFLERLFQKLLLNFTWWVNRKDTEGNNVFEGGFLGLDNIGVFDRSKPLPTGGRLEQADGTSWMAMYCLDMLVISLELALENPVYEDMATKFFEHFIYISEAMNASGESATQLWDEEDGFFYDVLHLPDKTRFPIKIRSLVGLMPLYATTTLEPELLNKLPGFEERLEWFVANRPNLARMLKPHEFLGATGIRALSRFHEENPYTFDVNGKIYRVDYEPAESSLPLFGGNSNWRGPIWFPTNYLLIESLQRYHRFFGDTFKIQCPYGFGEEMNLWKVATKLEERMISTFMRDKQTGRRPVYGGNETFQNDPHWRDYILFYEYFNGNTGAGLGASHQTGWTGLVAKLIHQCKEYHDGGSDPID
;
A
#
# COMPACT_ATOMS: atom_id res chain seq x y z
N ASP A 1 7.13 -1.90 9.05
CA ASP A 1 7.90 -3.01 8.44
C ASP A 1 7.46 -4.36 8.97
N THR A 2 7.54 -4.57 10.29
CA THR A 2 7.30 -5.89 10.93
C THR A 2 5.93 -6.46 10.61
N ALA A 3 4.90 -5.64 10.41
CA ALA A 3 3.58 -6.11 10.00
C ALA A 3 3.63 -6.86 8.65
N PHE A 4 4.37 -6.35 7.67
CA PHE A 4 4.59 -7.04 6.39
C PHE A 4 5.41 -8.32 6.55
N HIS A 5 6.39 -8.32 7.45
CA HIS A 5 7.22 -9.51 7.76
C HIS A 5 6.39 -10.68 8.27
N CYS A 6 5.30 -10.40 8.97
CA CYS A 6 4.47 -11.44 9.58
C CYS A 6 3.76 -12.33 8.55
N LEU A 7 3.55 -11.89 7.31
CA LEU A 7 2.91 -12.72 6.29
C LEU A 7 3.78 -13.91 5.84
N PRO A 8 5.02 -13.70 5.33
CA PRO A 8 5.89 -14.81 5.01
C PRO A 8 6.27 -15.65 6.24
N LEU A 9 6.40 -15.04 7.43
CA LEU A 9 6.63 -15.77 8.67
C LEU A 9 5.47 -16.72 9.02
N ALA A 10 4.23 -16.28 8.78
CA ALA A 10 3.05 -17.12 9.05
C ALA A 10 2.99 -18.39 8.19
N LEU A 11 3.63 -18.40 7.01
CA LEU A 11 3.77 -19.61 6.18
C LEU A 11 4.72 -20.65 6.80
N ILE A 12 5.60 -20.23 7.70
CA ILE A 12 6.62 -21.06 8.34
C ILE A 12 6.21 -21.36 9.80
N ASP A 13 5.89 -20.31 10.56
CA ASP A 13 5.50 -20.37 11.96
C ASP A 13 4.45 -19.26 12.26
N ALA A 14 3.17 -19.65 12.18
CA ALA A 14 2.07 -18.73 12.42
C ALA A 14 2.03 -18.24 13.89
N ASP A 15 2.49 -19.05 14.84
CA ASP A 15 2.50 -18.66 16.25
C ASP A 15 3.56 -17.59 16.53
N PHE A 16 4.73 -17.71 15.91
CA PHE A 16 5.75 -16.67 15.96
C PHE A 16 5.27 -15.37 15.30
N ALA A 17 4.64 -15.44 14.11
CA ALA A 17 4.09 -14.27 13.44
C ALA A 17 3.03 -13.54 14.31
N LYS A 18 2.13 -14.30 14.95
CA LYS A 18 1.14 -13.75 15.89
C LYS A 18 1.80 -13.05 17.07
N GLN A 19 2.86 -13.63 17.64
CA GLN A 19 3.61 -13.04 18.75
C GLN A 19 4.25 -11.70 18.35
N GLN A 20 4.79 -11.58 17.12
CA GLN A 20 5.37 -10.32 16.64
C GLN A 20 4.31 -9.22 16.55
N LEU A 21 3.12 -9.52 16.02
CA LEU A 21 2.00 -8.56 15.96
C LEU A 21 1.51 -8.16 17.37
N ASP A 22 1.45 -9.12 18.30
CA ASP A 22 1.06 -8.85 19.68
C ASP A 22 2.07 -7.95 20.39
N VAL A 23 3.37 -8.21 20.22
CA VAL A 23 4.45 -7.41 20.85
C VAL A 23 4.40 -5.96 20.40
N MET A 24 4.21 -5.68 19.09
CA MET A 24 4.13 -4.32 18.56
C MET A 24 2.98 -3.50 19.15
N THR A 25 1.90 -4.15 19.56
CA THR A 25 0.71 -3.48 20.12
C THR A 25 0.69 -3.47 21.64
N ARG A 26 1.77 -3.92 22.31
CA ARG A 26 1.88 -3.85 23.77
C ARG A 26 2.24 -2.44 24.24
N GLU A 27 1.91 -2.19 25.50
CA GLU A 27 2.18 -0.96 26.25
C GLU A 27 3.66 -0.53 26.27
N TRP A 28 4.56 -1.42 25.91
CA TRP A 28 6.00 -1.10 25.81
C TRP A 28 6.34 -0.33 24.54
N TYR A 29 5.56 -0.52 23.48
CA TYR A 29 5.77 0.10 22.18
C TYR A 29 4.67 1.09 21.83
N MET A 30 3.41 0.73 22.09
CA MET A 30 2.28 1.61 21.82
C MET A 30 2.13 2.65 22.94
N HIS A 31 2.09 3.92 22.56
CA HIS A 31 1.83 5.01 23.50
C HIS A 31 0.42 4.85 24.12
N PRO A 32 0.19 5.30 25.38
CA PRO A 32 -1.13 5.22 26.03
C PRO A 32 -2.27 5.87 25.25
N ASN A 33 -1.99 6.83 24.37
CA ASN A 33 -2.99 7.45 23.48
C ASN A 33 -3.34 6.58 22.25
N GLY A 34 -2.71 5.40 22.08
CA GLY A 34 -2.92 4.48 20.97
C GLY A 34 -1.95 4.64 19.79
N GLN A 35 -1.05 5.63 19.82
CA GLN A 35 -0.06 5.81 18.75
C GLN A 35 0.97 4.67 18.73
N LEU A 36 1.19 4.07 17.56
CA LEU A 36 2.37 3.24 17.31
C LEU A 36 3.52 4.13 16.83
N PRO A 37 4.73 3.99 17.38
CA PRO A 37 5.87 4.80 16.96
C PRO A 37 6.35 4.41 15.56
N ALA A 38 6.96 5.35 14.85
CA ALA A 38 7.55 5.10 13.54
C ALA A 38 8.72 4.09 13.62
N TYR A 39 9.55 4.23 14.65
CA TYR A 39 10.59 3.30 15.10
C TYR A 39 10.74 3.44 16.61
N GLU A 40 11.61 2.71 17.27
CA GLU A 40 11.69 2.65 18.75
C GLU A 40 11.52 4.03 19.42
N TRP A 41 10.38 4.20 20.07
CA TRP A 41 9.93 5.40 20.81
C TRP A 41 9.94 6.72 20.04
N ALA A 42 10.00 6.68 18.70
CA ALA A 42 9.87 7.88 17.86
C ALA A 42 8.38 8.18 17.61
N PHE A 43 7.81 9.06 18.39
CA PHE A 43 6.41 9.49 18.29
C PHE A 43 6.23 10.80 17.52
N GLY A 44 7.31 11.37 16.96
CA GLY A 44 7.27 12.54 16.08
C GLY A 44 6.74 12.22 14.69
N ASP A 45 6.96 10.98 14.24
CA ASP A 45 6.55 10.47 12.94
C ASP A 45 5.64 9.26 13.08
N VAL A 46 4.97 8.89 11.98
CA VAL A 46 4.10 7.72 11.91
C VAL A 46 4.36 6.94 10.64
N ASN A 47 4.22 5.62 10.74
CA ASN A 47 4.20 4.70 9.61
C ASN A 47 2.76 4.34 9.24
N PRO A 48 2.51 3.79 8.03
CA PRO A 48 1.20 3.36 7.62
C PRO A 48 0.53 2.39 8.60
N PRO A 49 -0.78 2.51 8.87
CA PRO A 49 -1.50 1.68 9.82
C PRO A 49 -1.85 0.29 9.23
N VAL A 50 -0.86 -0.52 8.89
CA VAL A 50 -1.02 -1.83 8.23
C VAL A 50 -1.17 -3.00 9.20
N HIS A 51 -1.23 -2.75 10.51
CA HIS A 51 -1.26 -3.81 11.54
C HIS A 51 -2.57 -4.60 11.52
N ALA A 52 -3.72 -3.95 11.26
CA ALA A 52 -5.01 -4.63 11.15
C ALA A 52 -5.02 -5.56 9.93
N TRP A 53 -4.57 -5.08 8.79
CA TRP A 53 -4.38 -5.88 7.59
C TRP A 53 -3.51 -7.11 7.85
N ALA A 54 -2.33 -6.92 8.46
CA ALA A 54 -1.43 -8.02 8.77
C ALA A 54 -2.04 -9.01 9.75
N THR A 55 -2.75 -8.54 10.78
CA THR A 55 -3.47 -9.37 11.75
C THR A 55 -4.51 -10.26 11.06
N TRP A 56 -5.32 -9.66 10.19
CA TRP A 56 -6.31 -10.39 9.40
C TRP A 56 -5.66 -11.43 8.48
N ARG A 57 -4.60 -11.04 7.77
CA ARG A 57 -3.89 -11.94 6.85
C ARG A 57 -3.23 -13.11 7.57
N VAL A 58 -2.56 -12.88 8.69
CA VAL A 58 -1.94 -13.95 9.50
C VAL A 58 -3.02 -14.91 10.02
N TYR A 59 -4.15 -14.38 10.52
CA TYR A 59 -5.29 -15.19 10.93
C TYR A 59 -5.82 -16.08 9.80
N LYS A 60 -6.00 -15.52 8.59
CA LYS A 60 -6.49 -16.26 7.40
C LYS A 60 -5.49 -17.32 6.94
N ILE A 61 -4.19 -17.01 6.92
CA ILE A 61 -3.13 -17.98 6.58
C ILE A 61 -3.17 -19.16 7.55
N GLU A 62 -3.22 -18.88 8.85
CA GLU A 62 -3.32 -19.94 9.88
C GLU A 62 -4.60 -20.77 9.71
N LYS A 63 -5.76 -20.12 9.53
CA LYS A 63 -7.06 -20.78 9.33
C LYS A 63 -7.01 -21.72 8.13
N LYS A 64 -6.39 -21.30 7.01
CA LYS A 64 -6.22 -22.12 5.83
C LYS A 64 -5.27 -23.32 6.05
N MET A 65 -4.15 -23.11 6.72
CA MET A 65 -3.14 -24.15 6.95
C MET A 65 -3.55 -25.18 8.02
N LYS A 66 -4.18 -24.71 9.11
CA LYS A 66 -4.55 -25.54 10.27
C LYS A 66 -6.02 -25.96 10.30
N GLY A 67 -6.85 -25.48 9.34
CA GLY A 67 -8.30 -25.68 9.31
C GLY A 67 -9.08 -24.90 10.36
N LYS A 68 -8.40 -24.15 11.24
CA LYS A 68 -9.00 -23.35 12.31
C LYS A 68 -8.12 -22.13 12.58
N GLY A 69 -8.75 -20.94 12.65
CA GLY A 69 -8.08 -19.69 13.04
C GLY A 69 -8.06 -19.52 14.57
N ASP A 70 -7.05 -18.80 15.06
CA ASP A 70 -6.92 -18.44 16.45
C ASP A 70 -7.78 -17.19 16.78
N ARG A 71 -9.02 -17.46 17.18
CA ARG A 71 -9.98 -16.40 17.52
C ARG A 71 -9.50 -15.53 18.69
N LEU A 72 -8.88 -16.12 19.71
CA LEU A 72 -8.40 -15.36 20.87
C LEU A 72 -7.29 -14.37 20.48
N PHE A 73 -6.42 -14.76 19.55
CA PHE A 73 -5.45 -13.84 18.95
C PHE A 73 -6.17 -12.69 18.23
N LEU A 74 -7.14 -13.00 17.36
CA LEU A 74 -7.87 -12.00 16.59
C LEU A 74 -8.60 -11.00 17.49
N GLU A 75 -9.28 -11.47 18.52
CA GLU A 75 -10.00 -10.65 19.49
C GLU A 75 -9.05 -9.77 20.32
N ARG A 76 -7.93 -10.31 20.78
CA ARG A 76 -6.90 -9.57 21.51
C ARG A 76 -6.33 -8.43 20.66
N LEU A 77 -5.96 -8.72 19.43
CA LEU A 77 -5.43 -7.69 18.52
C LEU A 77 -6.49 -6.66 18.16
N PHE A 78 -7.74 -7.07 17.96
CA PHE A 78 -8.84 -6.14 17.70
C PHE A 78 -8.95 -5.07 18.80
N GLN A 79 -8.92 -5.45 20.07
CA GLN A 79 -9.02 -4.50 21.19
C GLN A 79 -7.88 -3.49 21.19
N LYS A 80 -6.67 -3.93 20.91
CA LYS A 80 -5.48 -3.06 20.85
C LYS A 80 -5.49 -2.15 19.60
N LEU A 81 -5.86 -2.71 18.46
CA LEU A 81 -5.98 -1.97 17.21
C LEU A 81 -7.08 -0.92 17.27
N LEU A 82 -8.14 -1.14 18.05
CA LEU A 82 -9.18 -0.14 18.28
C LEU A 82 -8.64 1.13 18.94
N LEU A 83 -7.68 1.00 19.88
CA LEU A 83 -7.00 2.16 20.47
C LEU A 83 -6.18 2.93 19.42
N ASN A 84 -5.42 2.19 18.60
CA ASN A 84 -4.65 2.79 17.51
C ASN A 84 -5.55 3.44 16.44
N PHE A 85 -6.66 2.79 16.08
CA PHE A 85 -7.65 3.34 15.16
C PHE A 85 -8.22 4.67 15.69
N THR A 86 -8.55 4.75 16.98
CA THR A 86 -9.06 5.97 17.60
C THR A 86 -8.02 7.09 17.55
N TRP A 87 -6.74 6.79 17.76
CA TRP A 87 -5.67 7.76 17.60
C TRP A 87 -5.62 8.32 16.18
N TRP A 88 -5.72 7.45 15.16
CA TRP A 88 -5.73 7.85 13.76
C TRP A 88 -6.96 8.71 13.40
N VAL A 89 -8.14 8.33 13.83
CA VAL A 89 -9.38 9.09 13.57
C VAL A 89 -9.28 10.52 14.12
N ASN A 90 -8.53 10.73 15.20
CA ASN A 90 -8.31 12.05 15.79
C ASN A 90 -7.29 12.90 14.99
N ARG A 91 -6.69 12.38 13.92
CA ARG A 91 -5.79 13.11 13.02
C ARG A 91 -6.48 13.56 11.72
N LYS A 92 -7.77 13.69 11.75
CA LYS A 92 -8.52 14.33 10.67
C LYS A 92 -8.13 15.80 10.53
N ASP A 93 -8.40 16.33 9.35
CA ASP A 93 -8.29 17.76 9.08
C ASP A 93 -9.10 18.59 10.09
N THR A 94 -8.63 19.81 10.37
CA THR A 94 -9.23 20.71 11.36
C THR A 94 -10.63 21.21 10.97
N GLU A 95 -10.98 21.09 9.68
CA GLU A 95 -12.28 21.52 9.14
C GLU A 95 -13.33 20.40 9.18
N GLY A 96 -12.94 19.16 9.51
CA GLY A 96 -13.85 18.03 9.65
C GLY A 96 -14.29 17.42 8.33
N ASN A 97 -13.55 17.62 7.25
CA ASN A 97 -13.86 17.10 5.91
C ASN A 97 -13.59 15.59 5.75
N ASN A 98 -13.11 14.91 6.80
CA ASN A 98 -12.75 13.50 6.81
C ASN A 98 -11.57 13.12 5.88
N VAL A 99 -10.69 14.05 5.58
CA VAL A 99 -9.36 13.79 5.03
C VAL A 99 -8.32 13.74 6.14
N PHE A 100 -7.18 13.11 5.88
CA PHE A 100 -6.18 12.87 6.91
C PHE A 100 -4.85 13.52 6.54
N GLU A 101 -4.27 14.21 7.52
CA GLU A 101 -2.93 14.77 7.48
C GLU A 101 -2.00 13.76 8.18
N GLY A 102 -1.58 12.71 7.47
CA GLY A 102 -0.80 11.60 8.06
C GLY A 102 0.65 11.98 8.37
N GLY A 103 1.18 13.02 7.75
CA GLY A 103 2.58 13.42 7.87
C GLY A 103 3.50 12.48 7.08
N PHE A 104 4.52 11.95 7.72
CA PHE A 104 5.61 11.18 7.10
C PHE A 104 5.14 9.91 6.35
N LEU A 105 4.41 9.03 6.99
CA LEU A 105 3.84 7.78 6.44
C LEU A 105 4.85 6.83 5.77
N GLY A 106 6.12 6.86 6.20
CA GLY A 106 7.17 5.97 5.70
C GLY A 106 7.60 6.20 4.24
N LEU A 107 7.13 7.26 3.59
CA LEU A 107 7.43 7.59 2.19
C LEU A 107 8.42 8.78 2.11
N ASP A 108 9.64 8.59 2.54
CA ASP A 108 10.64 9.60 2.86
C ASP A 108 10.67 10.80 1.92
N ASN A 109 11.07 10.59 0.68
CA ASN A 109 11.27 11.66 -0.30
C ASN A 109 10.22 11.72 -1.41
N ILE A 110 9.05 11.08 -1.24
CA ILE A 110 8.04 10.95 -2.30
C ILE A 110 7.43 12.29 -2.72
N GLY A 111 7.30 13.22 -1.77
CA GLY A 111 6.73 14.53 -1.98
C GLY A 111 7.75 15.60 -2.38
N VAL A 112 7.26 16.81 -2.64
CA VAL A 112 8.08 17.99 -2.90
C VAL A 112 8.64 18.59 -1.60
N PHE A 113 7.97 18.35 -0.47
CA PHE A 113 8.39 18.78 0.87
C PHE A 113 8.70 17.61 1.77
N ASP A 114 9.54 17.84 2.78
CA ASP A 114 9.75 16.91 3.89
C ASP A 114 8.50 16.90 4.78
N ARG A 115 7.74 15.80 4.73
CA ARG A 115 6.46 15.68 5.44
C ARG A 115 6.60 15.45 6.96
N SER A 116 7.83 15.20 7.45
CA SER A 116 8.15 15.13 8.89
C SER A 116 8.27 16.50 9.54
N LYS A 117 8.30 17.57 8.75
CA LYS A 117 8.57 18.93 9.21
C LYS A 117 7.42 19.87 8.87
N PRO A 118 7.30 21.00 9.61
CA PRO A 118 6.40 22.07 9.21
C PRO A 118 6.68 22.49 7.77
N LEU A 119 5.61 22.68 7.00
CA LEU A 119 5.74 23.06 5.59
C LEU A 119 6.38 24.44 5.45
N PRO A 120 7.29 24.63 4.49
CA PRO A 120 7.96 25.90 4.25
C PRO A 120 7.00 27.02 3.82
N THR A 121 5.78 26.66 3.39
CA THR A 121 4.70 27.57 3.01
C THR A 121 3.89 28.09 4.21
N GLY A 122 4.08 27.53 5.42
CA GLY A 122 3.25 27.79 6.60
C GLY A 122 1.83 27.24 6.50
N GLY A 123 1.52 26.50 5.44
CA GLY A 123 0.22 25.88 5.22
C GLY A 123 0.12 24.45 5.77
N ARG A 124 -0.89 23.70 5.29
CA ARG A 124 -1.10 22.28 5.60
C ARG A 124 -1.23 21.47 4.32
N LEU A 125 -0.98 20.17 4.39
CA LEU A 125 -1.07 19.24 3.29
C LEU A 125 -2.16 18.21 3.57
N GLU A 126 -3.25 18.24 2.81
CA GLU A 126 -4.24 17.18 2.79
C GLU A 126 -3.69 16.04 1.94
N GLN A 127 -3.56 14.85 2.54
CA GLN A 127 -2.80 13.75 1.93
C GLN A 127 -3.72 12.68 1.37
N ALA A 128 -3.55 12.37 0.08
CA ALA A 128 -4.27 11.30 -0.57
C ALA A 128 -3.84 9.92 -0.04
N ASP A 129 -2.56 9.72 0.29
CA ASP A 129 -2.09 8.49 0.91
C ASP A 129 -2.58 8.33 2.36
N GLY A 130 -2.50 9.37 3.19
CA GLY A 130 -2.99 9.34 4.56
C GLY A 130 -4.48 8.98 4.63
N THR A 131 -5.27 9.59 3.76
CA THR A 131 -6.71 9.33 3.65
C THR A 131 -6.99 7.91 3.14
N SER A 132 -6.20 7.42 2.17
CA SER A 132 -6.30 6.06 1.62
C SER A 132 -5.96 5.00 2.66
N TRP A 133 -4.91 5.21 3.46
CA TRP A 133 -4.55 4.31 4.55
C TRP A 133 -5.65 4.19 5.60
N MET A 134 -6.33 5.29 5.90
CA MET A 134 -7.45 5.26 6.83
C MET A 134 -8.67 4.56 6.25
N ALA A 135 -8.96 4.73 4.96
CA ALA A 135 -10.01 3.96 4.28
C ALA A 135 -9.72 2.45 4.32
N MET A 136 -8.49 2.03 4.03
CA MET A 136 -8.04 0.64 4.15
C MET A 136 -8.19 0.13 5.60
N TYR A 137 -7.74 0.91 6.58
CA TYR A 137 -7.82 0.54 8.00
C TYR A 137 -9.27 0.31 8.45
N CYS A 138 -10.21 1.16 8.00
CA CYS A 138 -11.64 0.96 8.27
C CYS A 138 -12.11 -0.40 7.74
N LEU A 139 -11.74 -0.76 6.52
CA LEU A 139 -12.14 -2.03 5.90
C LEU A 139 -11.50 -3.24 6.58
N ASP A 140 -10.25 -3.15 6.99
CA ASP A 140 -9.58 -4.23 7.72
C ASP A 140 -10.20 -4.44 9.11
N MET A 141 -10.53 -3.37 9.84
CA MET A 141 -11.24 -3.49 11.11
C MET A 141 -12.68 -3.97 10.92
N LEU A 142 -13.33 -3.60 9.83
CA LEU A 142 -14.65 -4.11 9.45
C LEU A 142 -14.63 -5.65 9.31
N VAL A 143 -13.74 -6.20 8.50
CA VAL A 143 -13.71 -7.66 8.27
C VAL A 143 -13.35 -8.44 9.52
N ILE A 144 -12.45 -7.91 10.38
CA ILE A 144 -12.15 -8.50 11.68
C ILE A 144 -13.40 -8.49 12.58
N SER A 145 -14.12 -7.36 12.64
CA SER A 145 -15.35 -7.26 13.44
C SER A 145 -16.40 -8.26 12.98
N LEU A 146 -16.56 -8.44 11.67
CA LEU A 146 -17.53 -9.37 11.09
C LEU A 146 -17.18 -10.85 11.40
N GLU A 147 -15.90 -11.24 11.32
CA GLU A 147 -15.46 -12.58 11.73
C GLU A 147 -15.72 -12.81 13.23
N LEU A 148 -15.48 -11.80 14.07
CA LEU A 148 -15.76 -11.88 15.50
C LEU A 148 -17.27 -11.90 15.80
N ALA A 149 -18.09 -11.22 15.00
CA ALA A 149 -19.54 -11.18 15.12
C ALA A 149 -20.21 -12.54 14.88
N LEU A 150 -19.56 -13.45 14.15
CA LEU A 150 -20.10 -14.80 13.93
C LEU A 150 -20.37 -15.56 15.24
N GLU A 151 -19.63 -15.28 16.30
CA GLU A 151 -19.83 -15.91 17.60
C GLU A 151 -20.31 -14.93 18.69
N ASN A 152 -20.09 -13.63 18.52
CA ASN A 152 -20.49 -12.62 19.50
C ASN A 152 -21.07 -11.37 18.79
N PRO A 153 -22.41 -11.19 18.79
CA PRO A 153 -23.09 -10.12 18.06
C PRO A 153 -22.71 -8.70 18.53
N VAL A 154 -22.06 -8.54 19.67
CA VAL A 154 -21.55 -7.24 20.15
C VAL A 154 -20.61 -6.58 19.11
N TYR A 155 -19.93 -7.38 18.28
CA TYR A 155 -19.04 -6.86 17.24
C TYR A 155 -19.77 -6.34 15.99
N GLU A 156 -21.08 -6.57 15.83
CA GLU A 156 -21.86 -6.01 14.71
C GLU A 156 -21.93 -4.48 14.77
N ASP A 157 -22.11 -3.91 15.96
CA ASP A 157 -22.10 -2.46 16.16
C ASP A 157 -20.75 -1.85 15.78
N MET A 158 -19.66 -2.55 16.07
CA MET A 158 -18.32 -2.12 15.70
C MET A 158 -18.11 -2.21 14.18
N ALA A 159 -18.61 -3.26 13.53
CA ALA A 159 -18.56 -3.40 12.07
C ALA A 159 -19.31 -2.24 11.40
N THR A 160 -20.50 -1.91 11.87
CA THR A 160 -21.29 -0.77 11.39
C THR A 160 -20.51 0.55 11.51
N LYS A 161 -19.86 0.78 12.66
CA LYS A 161 -19.06 1.98 12.90
C LYS A 161 -17.88 2.11 11.93
N PHE A 162 -17.13 1.04 11.68
CA PHE A 162 -16.00 1.08 10.72
C PHE A 162 -16.50 1.31 9.30
N PHE A 163 -17.63 0.73 8.95
CA PHE A 163 -18.26 0.95 7.65
C PHE A 163 -18.70 2.42 7.48
N GLU A 164 -19.34 3.02 8.45
CA GLU A 164 -19.72 4.44 8.42
C GLU A 164 -18.49 5.35 8.25
N HIS A 165 -17.41 5.10 8.98
CA HIS A 165 -16.16 5.85 8.79
C HIS A 165 -15.60 5.71 7.39
N PHE A 166 -15.62 4.49 6.83
CA PHE A 166 -15.21 4.25 5.44
C PHE A 166 -16.03 5.06 4.44
N ILE A 167 -17.35 5.10 4.61
CA ILE A 167 -18.26 5.87 3.74
C ILE A 167 -17.89 7.36 3.78
N TYR A 168 -17.73 7.96 4.96
CA TYR A 168 -17.36 9.36 5.10
C TYR A 168 -16.01 9.68 4.45
N ILE A 169 -15.04 8.80 4.59
CA ILE A 169 -13.72 8.96 3.95
C ILE A 169 -13.87 8.84 2.42
N SER A 170 -14.63 7.87 1.94
CA SER A 170 -14.86 7.67 0.50
C SER A 170 -15.57 8.88 -0.13
N GLU A 171 -16.55 9.46 0.56
CA GLU A 171 -17.23 10.69 0.12
C GLU A 171 -16.23 11.86 0.07
N ALA A 172 -15.40 12.03 1.10
CA ALA A 172 -14.41 13.10 1.16
C ALA A 172 -13.37 13.00 0.02
N MET A 173 -12.90 11.80 -0.29
CA MET A 173 -11.93 11.57 -1.36
C MET A 173 -12.48 11.87 -2.76
N ASN A 174 -13.79 11.70 -2.96
CA ASN A 174 -14.46 11.88 -4.24
C ASN A 174 -15.30 13.16 -4.31
N ALA A 175 -15.27 13.99 -3.26
CA ALA A 175 -16.03 15.24 -3.22
C ALA A 175 -15.57 16.19 -4.33
N SER A 176 -16.54 16.77 -5.05
CA SER A 176 -16.33 17.77 -6.10
C SER A 176 -17.07 19.07 -5.75
N GLY A 177 -16.51 20.22 -6.09
CA GLY A 177 -17.09 21.53 -5.83
C GLY A 177 -16.18 22.49 -5.08
N GLU A 178 -16.59 23.76 -4.93
CA GLU A 178 -15.75 24.83 -4.38
C GLU A 178 -15.35 24.64 -2.89
N SER A 179 -16.13 23.89 -2.14
CA SER A 179 -15.88 23.58 -0.72
C SER A 179 -15.26 22.21 -0.47
N ALA A 180 -15.04 21.42 -1.54
CA ALA A 180 -14.51 20.07 -1.43
C ALA A 180 -12.98 20.05 -1.35
N THR A 181 -12.46 18.98 -0.75
CA THR A 181 -11.00 18.77 -0.59
C THR A 181 -10.28 18.48 -1.91
N GLN A 182 -11.03 18.05 -2.94
CA GLN A 182 -10.56 17.83 -4.34
C GLN A 182 -9.24 17.04 -4.45
N LEU A 183 -9.11 15.96 -3.68
CA LEU A 183 -7.97 15.05 -3.85
C LEU A 183 -7.97 14.38 -5.25
N TRP A 184 -9.15 14.21 -5.85
CA TRP A 184 -9.32 13.69 -7.20
C TRP A 184 -9.20 14.82 -8.24
N ASP A 185 -8.33 14.64 -9.22
CA ASP A 185 -8.18 15.53 -10.36
C ASP A 185 -8.88 14.91 -11.58
N GLU A 186 -9.97 15.55 -12.04
CA GLU A 186 -10.79 15.06 -13.14
C GLU A 186 -10.06 15.04 -14.49
N GLU A 187 -9.17 16.03 -14.74
CA GLU A 187 -8.42 16.13 -15.97
C GLU A 187 -7.40 15.02 -16.11
N ASP A 188 -6.64 14.78 -15.04
CA ASP A 188 -5.62 13.73 -14.99
C ASP A 188 -6.20 12.33 -14.70
N GLY A 189 -7.42 12.26 -14.15
CA GLY A 189 -7.99 11.01 -13.65
C GLY A 189 -7.08 10.36 -12.60
N PHE A 190 -6.61 11.15 -11.62
CA PHE A 190 -5.63 10.73 -10.67
C PHE A 190 -5.80 11.46 -9.33
N PHE A 191 -5.42 10.81 -8.21
CA PHE A 191 -5.44 11.45 -6.91
C PHE A 191 -4.12 12.18 -6.64
N TYR A 192 -4.21 13.36 -6.04
CA TYR A 192 -3.07 14.17 -5.63
C TYR A 192 -3.25 14.70 -4.21
N ASP A 193 -2.14 14.96 -3.53
CA ASP A 193 -2.16 15.75 -2.31
C ASP A 193 -2.55 17.20 -2.64
N VAL A 194 -3.23 17.87 -1.70
CA VAL A 194 -3.65 19.27 -1.84
C VAL A 194 -2.99 20.13 -0.77
N LEU A 195 -2.22 21.12 -1.21
CA LEU A 195 -1.60 22.11 -0.35
C LEU A 195 -2.59 23.25 -0.06
N HIS A 196 -2.85 23.50 1.20
CA HIS A 196 -3.61 24.65 1.66
C HIS A 196 -2.66 25.71 2.22
N LEU A 197 -2.69 26.91 1.65
CA LEU A 197 -1.94 28.04 2.14
C LEU A 197 -2.70 28.80 3.25
N PRO A 198 -2.00 29.62 4.08
CA PRO A 198 -2.63 30.41 5.13
C PRO A 198 -3.68 31.41 4.63
N ASP A 199 -3.57 31.87 3.39
CA ASP A 199 -4.54 32.75 2.71
C ASP A 199 -5.77 32.02 2.15
N LYS A 200 -5.91 30.70 2.44
CA LYS A 200 -6.95 29.78 1.97
C LYS A 200 -6.82 29.40 0.49
N THR A 201 -5.77 29.77 -0.20
CA THR A 201 -5.49 29.27 -1.55
C THR A 201 -5.15 27.78 -1.49
N ARG A 202 -5.64 27.00 -2.49
CA ARG A 202 -5.45 25.54 -2.58
C ARG A 202 -4.72 25.20 -3.87
N PHE A 203 -3.76 24.27 -3.77
CA PHE A 203 -2.98 23.82 -4.91
C PHE A 203 -2.89 22.28 -4.91
N PRO A 204 -3.35 21.59 -5.96
CA PRO A 204 -3.05 20.17 -6.15
C PRO A 204 -1.55 20.02 -6.44
N ILE A 205 -0.89 19.16 -5.69
CA ILE A 205 0.52 18.81 -5.90
C ILE A 205 0.57 17.70 -6.94
N LYS A 206 0.59 18.06 -8.24
CA LYS A 206 0.47 17.14 -9.38
C LYS A 206 1.73 16.27 -9.58
N ILE A 207 2.13 15.55 -8.54
CA ILE A 207 3.20 14.55 -8.60
C ILE A 207 2.57 13.18 -8.83
N ARG A 208 2.84 12.56 -9.98
CA ARG A 208 2.38 11.22 -10.34
C ARG A 208 3.20 10.17 -9.59
N SER A 209 2.80 9.88 -8.35
CA SER A 209 3.48 8.94 -7.45
C SER A 209 2.53 7.86 -6.93
N LEU A 210 3.06 6.93 -6.13
CA LEU A 210 2.25 5.93 -5.41
C LEU A 210 1.14 6.54 -4.58
N VAL A 211 1.30 7.76 -4.08
CA VAL A 211 0.28 8.48 -3.33
C VAL A 211 -1.07 8.45 -4.05
N GLY A 212 -1.08 8.70 -5.37
CA GLY A 212 -2.29 8.65 -6.19
C GLY A 212 -2.76 7.24 -6.60
N LEU A 213 -1.98 6.21 -6.33
CA LEU A 213 -2.38 4.80 -6.52
C LEU A 213 -2.89 4.15 -5.23
N MET A 214 -2.53 4.67 -4.07
CA MET A 214 -2.92 4.12 -2.76
C MET A 214 -4.43 4.04 -2.51
N PRO A 215 -5.29 4.91 -3.09
CA PRO A 215 -6.73 4.71 -3.00
C PRO A 215 -7.21 3.35 -3.52
N LEU A 216 -6.42 2.65 -4.35
CA LEU A 216 -6.71 1.28 -4.78
C LEU A 216 -6.64 0.26 -3.63
N TYR A 217 -5.92 0.54 -2.53
CA TYR A 217 -5.84 -0.36 -1.37
C TYR A 217 -7.15 -0.45 -0.58
N ALA A 218 -7.98 0.58 -0.66
CA ALA A 218 -9.24 0.65 0.05
C ALA A 218 -10.29 -0.25 -0.62
N THR A 219 -10.08 -1.56 -0.53
CA THR A 219 -10.97 -2.59 -1.06
C THR A 219 -11.01 -3.79 -0.13
N THR A 220 -12.19 -4.40 0.00
CA THR A 220 -12.37 -5.65 0.73
C THR A 220 -13.43 -6.51 0.04
N THR A 221 -13.41 -7.80 0.32
CA THR A 221 -14.46 -8.73 -0.14
C THR A 221 -15.39 -9.00 1.03
N LEU A 222 -16.67 -8.76 0.82
CA LEU A 222 -17.73 -9.11 1.78
C LEU A 222 -18.58 -10.22 1.19
N GLU A 223 -18.99 -11.17 2.02
CA GLU A 223 -19.87 -12.25 1.58
C GLU A 223 -21.24 -11.67 1.12
N PRO A 224 -21.86 -12.25 0.08
CA PRO A 224 -23.12 -11.74 -0.49
C PRO A 224 -24.25 -11.59 0.53
N GLU A 225 -24.31 -12.49 1.52
CA GLU A 225 -25.32 -12.44 2.60
C GLU A 225 -25.15 -11.21 3.49
N LEU A 226 -23.95 -10.67 3.57
CA LEU A 226 -23.63 -9.46 4.31
C LEU A 226 -23.97 -8.21 3.48
N LEU A 227 -23.69 -8.22 2.17
CA LEU A 227 -24.02 -7.15 1.22
C LEU A 227 -25.53 -6.91 1.15
N ASN A 228 -26.35 -7.96 1.20
CA ASN A 228 -27.81 -7.84 1.24
C ASN A 228 -28.35 -7.02 2.44
N LYS A 229 -27.55 -6.86 3.49
CA LYS A 229 -27.87 -6.03 4.65
C LYS A 229 -27.41 -4.57 4.48
N LEU A 230 -26.68 -4.25 3.41
CA LEU A 230 -26.01 -2.96 3.18
C LEU A 230 -26.24 -2.41 1.75
N PRO A 231 -27.49 -2.21 1.29
CA PRO A 231 -27.80 -1.87 -0.11
C PRO A 231 -27.17 -0.57 -0.61
N GLY A 232 -26.94 0.41 0.24
CA GLY A 232 -26.25 1.65 -0.13
C GLY A 232 -24.74 1.50 -0.35
N PHE A 233 -24.16 0.37 0.04
CA PHE A 233 -22.73 0.06 -0.16
C PHE A 233 -22.47 -0.42 -1.59
N GLU A 234 -23.33 -1.26 -2.13
CA GLU A 234 -23.19 -1.84 -3.46
C GLU A 234 -23.15 -0.75 -4.54
N GLU A 235 -24.09 0.20 -4.54
CA GLU A 235 -24.16 1.30 -5.50
C GLU A 235 -22.93 2.21 -5.45
N ARG A 236 -22.42 2.52 -4.25
CA ARG A 236 -21.24 3.37 -4.06
C ARG A 236 -19.95 2.65 -4.42
N LEU A 237 -19.85 1.35 -4.16
CA LEU A 237 -18.75 0.51 -4.56
C LEU A 237 -18.67 0.40 -6.09
N GLU A 238 -19.81 0.20 -6.77
CA GLU A 238 -19.89 0.16 -8.23
C GLU A 238 -19.39 1.45 -8.86
N TRP A 239 -19.84 2.61 -8.36
CA TRP A 239 -19.40 3.91 -8.85
C TRP A 239 -17.87 4.11 -8.64
N PHE A 240 -17.40 3.81 -7.42
CA PHE A 240 -15.98 3.95 -7.05
C PHE A 240 -15.06 3.12 -7.93
N VAL A 241 -15.52 1.97 -8.36
CA VAL A 241 -14.72 1.05 -9.17
C VAL A 241 -14.85 1.33 -10.67
N ALA A 242 -16.03 1.74 -11.16
CA ALA A 242 -16.27 2.08 -12.56
C ALA A 242 -15.44 3.31 -13.03
N ASN A 243 -15.04 4.19 -12.10
CA ASN A 243 -14.31 5.43 -12.39
C ASN A 243 -12.84 5.35 -11.94
N ARG A 244 -12.04 4.41 -12.52
CA ARG A 244 -10.63 4.17 -12.13
C ARG A 244 -9.61 4.33 -13.26
N PRO A 245 -9.46 5.53 -13.88
CA PRO A 245 -8.41 5.77 -14.88
C PRO A 245 -6.99 5.65 -14.28
N ASN A 246 -6.79 5.82 -12.98
CA ASN A 246 -5.53 5.56 -12.30
C ASN A 246 -5.05 4.10 -12.46
N LEU A 247 -5.96 3.13 -12.56
CA LEU A 247 -5.63 1.73 -12.85
C LEU A 247 -4.97 1.59 -14.24
N ALA A 248 -5.53 2.24 -15.26
CA ALA A 248 -4.94 2.27 -16.60
C ALA A 248 -3.55 2.91 -16.60
N ARG A 249 -3.37 4.01 -15.84
CA ARG A 249 -2.09 4.71 -15.68
C ARG A 249 -1.04 3.82 -15.01
N MET A 250 -1.42 3.08 -13.98
CA MET A 250 -0.54 2.14 -13.26
C MET A 250 0.09 1.11 -14.20
N LEU A 251 -0.65 0.67 -15.23
CA LEU A 251 -0.21 -0.36 -16.17
C LEU A 251 0.54 0.18 -17.41
N LYS A 252 0.84 1.49 -17.48
CA LYS A 252 1.62 2.08 -18.59
C LYS A 252 3.13 1.97 -18.32
N PRO A 253 3.92 1.38 -19.24
CA PRO A 253 5.38 1.23 -19.08
C PRO A 253 6.15 2.55 -19.01
N HIS A 254 5.66 3.60 -19.68
CA HIS A 254 6.25 4.93 -19.62
C HIS A 254 5.82 5.74 -18.39
N GLU A 255 4.95 5.16 -17.56
CA GLU A 255 4.58 5.73 -16.28
C GLU A 255 5.03 4.77 -15.14
N PHE A 256 4.14 3.94 -14.60
CA PHE A 256 4.42 3.16 -13.39
C PHE A 256 4.90 1.74 -13.64
N LEU A 257 4.50 1.09 -14.75
CA LEU A 257 4.81 -0.32 -14.98
C LEU A 257 6.28 -0.55 -15.33
N GLY A 258 7.07 -1.00 -14.37
CA GLY A 258 8.47 -1.41 -14.55
C GLY A 258 8.63 -2.85 -15.02
N ALA A 259 9.88 -3.25 -15.27
CA ALA A 259 10.21 -4.62 -15.65
C ALA A 259 9.89 -5.62 -14.52
N THR A 260 10.13 -5.23 -13.28
CA THR A 260 10.03 -6.08 -12.08
C THR A 260 8.93 -5.65 -11.11
N GLY A 261 8.03 -4.72 -11.49
CA GLY A 261 6.91 -4.27 -10.63
C GLY A 261 6.47 -2.84 -10.93
N ILE A 262 5.65 -2.29 -10.04
CA ILE A 262 5.13 -0.91 -10.10
C ILE A 262 6.09 0.04 -9.39
N ARG A 263 6.49 1.11 -10.08
CA ARG A 263 7.40 2.16 -9.58
C ARG A 263 6.71 3.06 -8.55
N ALA A 264 7.48 3.55 -7.58
CA ALA A 264 6.98 4.49 -6.57
C ALA A 264 6.69 5.89 -7.13
N LEU A 265 7.37 6.29 -8.20
CA LEU A 265 7.10 7.52 -8.95
C LEU A 265 7.01 7.19 -10.44
N SER A 266 6.08 7.86 -11.15
CA SER A 266 5.93 7.70 -12.59
C SER A 266 7.20 8.15 -13.34
N ARG A 267 7.60 7.34 -14.32
CA ARG A 267 8.70 7.70 -15.24
C ARG A 267 8.39 8.95 -16.07
N PHE A 268 7.14 9.39 -16.12
CA PHE A 268 6.76 10.68 -16.70
C PHE A 268 7.63 11.83 -16.18
N HIS A 269 8.04 11.79 -14.92
CA HIS A 269 8.87 12.83 -14.30
C HIS A 269 10.35 12.79 -14.69
N GLU A 270 10.78 11.83 -15.54
CA GLU A 270 12.12 11.83 -16.16
C GLU A 270 12.27 13.02 -17.13
N GLU A 271 11.23 13.28 -17.94
CA GLU A 271 11.19 14.37 -18.90
C GLU A 271 10.40 15.60 -18.40
N ASN A 272 9.54 15.42 -17.40
CA ASN A 272 8.65 16.43 -16.83
C ASN A 272 8.80 16.53 -15.31
N PRO A 273 9.93 17.00 -14.79
CA PRO A 273 10.13 17.16 -13.34
C PRO A 273 9.07 18.10 -12.75
N TYR A 274 8.57 17.75 -11.57
CA TYR A 274 7.66 18.64 -10.85
C TYR A 274 8.47 19.70 -10.10
N THR A 275 8.05 20.96 -10.20
CA THR A 275 8.70 22.09 -9.51
C THR A 275 7.66 22.93 -8.77
N PHE A 276 8.04 23.43 -7.58
CA PHE A 276 7.22 24.33 -6.79
C PHE A 276 8.08 25.43 -6.19
N ASP A 277 7.73 26.69 -6.43
CA ASP A 277 8.46 27.86 -5.91
C ASP A 277 7.86 28.32 -4.57
N VAL A 278 8.70 28.48 -3.56
CA VAL A 278 8.33 29.10 -2.28
C VAL A 278 9.29 30.25 -2.02
N ASN A 279 8.84 31.47 -2.23
CA ASN A 279 9.62 32.68 -1.99
C ASN A 279 10.99 32.71 -2.72
N GLY A 280 11.03 32.23 -3.95
CA GLY A 280 12.24 32.16 -4.78
C GLY A 280 13.12 30.92 -4.53
N LYS A 281 12.73 30.04 -3.62
CA LYS A 281 13.35 28.74 -3.44
C LYS A 281 12.54 27.70 -4.22
N ILE A 282 13.20 27.09 -5.22
CA ILE A 282 12.57 26.04 -6.04
C ILE A 282 12.75 24.70 -5.35
N TYR A 283 11.63 24.05 -5.07
CA TYR A 283 11.54 22.64 -4.66
C TYR A 283 11.26 21.80 -5.88
N ARG A 284 11.90 20.61 -5.99
CA ARG A 284 11.84 19.81 -7.21
C ARG A 284 11.71 18.32 -6.91
N VAL A 285 10.95 17.61 -7.76
CA VAL A 285 10.83 16.15 -7.77
C VAL A 285 11.16 15.66 -9.17
N ASP A 286 12.22 14.86 -9.27
CA ASP A 286 12.67 14.17 -10.46
C ASP A 286 12.43 12.67 -10.35
N TYR A 287 12.35 11.98 -11.50
CA TYR A 287 12.38 10.52 -11.51
C TYR A 287 13.80 10.02 -11.26
N GLU A 288 13.98 9.31 -10.17
CA GLU A 288 15.26 8.73 -9.73
C GLU A 288 15.09 7.21 -9.54
N PRO A 289 15.33 6.37 -10.56
CA PRO A 289 15.03 4.93 -10.48
C PRO A 289 15.98 4.14 -9.57
N ALA A 290 17.10 4.73 -9.15
CA ALA A 290 18.13 4.14 -8.32
C ALA A 290 18.10 4.72 -6.88
N GLU A 291 19.25 4.88 -6.26
CA GLU A 291 19.38 5.55 -4.96
C GLU A 291 19.12 7.05 -5.11
N SER A 292 18.63 7.69 -4.03
CA SER A 292 18.33 9.12 -4.06
C SER A 292 19.60 9.95 -4.21
N SER A 293 19.52 10.98 -5.06
CA SER A 293 20.54 12.02 -5.15
C SER A 293 20.44 13.08 -4.04
N LEU A 294 19.33 13.08 -3.28
CA LEU A 294 19.08 14.07 -2.22
C LEU A 294 19.35 13.48 -0.85
N PRO A 295 20.00 14.25 0.07
CA PRO A 295 20.31 13.79 1.42
C PRO A 295 19.09 13.87 2.38
N LEU A 296 17.87 13.73 1.88
CA LEU A 296 16.69 13.62 2.71
C LEU A 296 16.69 12.27 3.44
N PHE A 297 16.40 12.27 4.73
CA PHE A 297 16.33 11.06 5.57
C PHE A 297 17.59 10.17 5.51
N GLY A 298 18.78 10.77 5.39
CA GLY A 298 20.03 10.04 5.33
C GLY A 298 20.41 9.49 3.95
N GLY A 299 19.55 9.66 2.93
CA GLY A 299 19.84 9.28 1.54
C GLY A 299 19.73 7.80 1.22
N ASN A 300 19.37 6.94 2.18
CA ASN A 300 19.32 5.49 2.01
C ASN A 300 17.97 4.97 1.51
N SER A 301 16.92 5.80 1.53
CA SER A 301 15.58 5.44 1.12
C SER A 301 15.14 6.33 -0.04
N ASN A 302 14.69 5.73 -1.12
CA ASN A 302 14.23 6.46 -2.29
C ASN A 302 12.85 6.00 -2.74
N TRP A 303 11.89 6.93 -2.76
CA TRP A 303 10.51 6.75 -3.23
C TRP A 303 10.24 7.48 -4.56
N ARG A 304 11.29 7.95 -5.26
CA ARG A 304 11.20 8.69 -6.52
C ARG A 304 11.50 7.84 -7.75
N GLY A 305 11.03 6.59 -7.76
CA GLY A 305 11.14 5.73 -8.94
C GLY A 305 11.39 4.25 -8.69
N PRO A 306 12.05 3.84 -7.59
CA PRO A 306 12.25 2.44 -7.27
C PRO A 306 10.97 1.65 -7.08
N ILE A 307 11.13 0.32 -7.06
CA ILE A 307 10.07 -0.65 -6.83
C ILE A 307 10.21 -1.17 -5.40
N TRP A 308 9.10 -1.15 -4.64
CA TRP A 308 9.02 -1.57 -3.26
C TRP A 308 8.05 -2.74 -3.12
N PHE A 309 8.47 -3.81 -2.45
CA PHE A 309 7.65 -5.02 -2.28
C PHE A 309 6.34 -4.77 -1.52
N PRO A 310 6.32 -4.04 -0.39
CA PRO A 310 5.09 -3.82 0.37
C PRO A 310 3.97 -3.19 -0.46
N THR A 311 4.26 -2.10 -1.14
CA THR A 311 3.29 -1.34 -1.92
C THR A 311 2.80 -2.13 -3.13
N ASN A 312 3.70 -2.86 -3.81
CA ASN A 312 3.33 -3.74 -4.91
C ASN A 312 2.47 -4.91 -4.43
N TYR A 313 2.78 -5.50 -3.28
CA TYR A 313 1.99 -6.59 -2.71
C TYR A 313 0.54 -6.14 -2.45
N LEU A 314 0.36 -4.96 -1.87
CA LEU A 314 -0.98 -4.40 -1.62
C LEU A 314 -1.74 -4.09 -2.92
N LEU A 315 -1.06 -3.59 -3.97
CA LEU A 315 -1.66 -3.39 -5.29
C LEU A 315 -2.13 -4.71 -5.90
N ILE A 316 -1.29 -5.74 -5.86
CA ILE A 316 -1.63 -7.09 -6.35
C ILE A 316 -2.87 -7.63 -5.62
N GLU A 317 -2.87 -7.59 -4.30
CA GLU A 317 -3.99 -8.03 -3.47
C GLU A 317 -5.27 -7.24 -3.77
N SER A 318 -5.15 -5.94 -3.99
CA SER A 318 -6.30 -5.09 -4.37
C SER A 318 -6.88 -5.50 -5.72
N LEU A 319 -6.05 -5.78 -6.73
CA LEU A 319 -6.52 -6.25 -8.04
C LEU A 319 -7.24 -7.59 -7.94
N GLN A 320 -6.76 -8.51 -7.10
CA GLN A 320 -7.42 -9.79 -6.85
C GLN A 320 -8.79 -9.59 -6.19
N ARG A 321 -8.89 -8.68 -5.20
CA ARG A 321 -10.16 -8.32 -4.56
C ARG A 321 -11.14 -7.65 -5.54
N TYR A 322 -10.67 -6.74 -6.38
CA TYR A 322 -11.49 -6.14 -7.45
C TYR A 322 -11.99 -7.18 -8.45
N HIS A 323 -11.17 -8.18 -8.80
CA HIS A 323 -11.61 -9.26 -9.68
C HIS A 323 -12.77 -10.07 -9.08
N ARG A 324 -12.79 -10.32 -7.77
CA ARG A 324 -13.90 -11.00 -7.12
C ARG A 324 -15.23 -10.29 -7.31
N PHE A 325 -15.19 -8.96 -7.35
CA PHE A 325 -16.37 -8.14 -7.59
C PHE A 325 -16.78 -8.10 -9.08
N PHE A 326 -15.82 -7.84 -9.97
CA PHE A 326 -16.10 -7.66 -11.40
C PHE A 326 -16.16 -8.95 -12.21
N GLY A 327 -15.60 -10.02 -11.69
CA GLY A 327 -15.47 -11.29 -12.43
C GLY A 327 -14.65 -11.16 -13.70
N ASP A 328 -14.92 -12.03 -14.66
CA ASP A 328 -14.22 -12.10 -15.95
C ASP A 328 -14.69 -11.04 -16.97
N THR A 329 -15.75 -10.32 -16.67
CA THR A 329 -16.35 -9.34 -17.60
C THR A 329 -15.54 -8.07 -17.70
N PHE A 330 -14.95 -7.62 -16.61
CA PHE A 330 -14.07 -6.45 -16.59
C PHE A 330 -12.67 -6.84 -17.05
N LYS A 331 -12.23 -6.23 -18.15
CA LYS A 331 -10.90 -6.48 -18.73
C LYS A 331 -10.16 -5.15 -18.97
N ILE A 332 -8.85 -5.22 -18.86
CA ILE A 332 -7.95 -4.10 -19.13
C ILE A 332 -6.71 -4.61 -19.86
N GLN A 333 -6.15 -3.77 -20.73
CA GLN A 333 -4.89 -4.11 -21.40
C GLN A 333 -3.71 -4.10 -20.43
N CYS A 334 -2.87 -5.12 -20.48
CA CYS A 334 -1.65 -5.18 -19.69
C CYS A 334 -0.47 -5.70 -20.54
N PRO A 335 0.54 -4.86 -20.86
CA PRO A 335 0.67 -3.42 -20.58
C PRO A 335 -0.43 -2.57 -21.27
N TYR A 336 -0.82 -1.48 -20.61
CA TYR A 336 -1.89 -0.64 -21.13
C TYR A 336 -1.47 0.11 -22.42
N GLY A 337 -2.33 0.06 -23.42
CA GLY A 337 -2.16 0.69 -24.74
C GLY A 337 -1.74 -0.25 -25.85
N PHE A 338 -1.11 -1.41 -25.56
CA PHE A 338 -0.65 -2.37 -26.58
C PHE A 338 -0.59 -3.84 -26.12
N GLY A 339 -0.92 -4.11 -24.86
CA GLY A 339 -0.95 -5.47 -24.34
C GLY A 339 -2.24 -6.21 -24.64
N GLU A 340 -2.32 -7.44 -24.17
CA GLU A 340 -3.54 -8.26 -24.23
C GLU A 340 -4.58 -7.75 -23.22
N GLU A 341 -5.85 -7.85 -23.61
CA GLU A 341 -6.96 -7.63 -22.67
C GLU A 341 -7.08 -8.82 -21.70
N MET A 342 -7.02 -8.55 -20.43
CA MET A 342 -7.13 -9.58 -19.40
C MET A 342 -7.92 -9.10 -18.19
N ASN A 343 -8.56 -10.02 -17.48
CA ASN A 343 -9.26 -9.74 -16.24
C ASN A 343 -8.25 -9.32 -15.15
N LEU A 344 -8.73 -8.71 -14.06
CA LEU A 344 -7.88 -8.16 -13.02
C LEU A 344 -7.07 -9.22 -12.26
N TRP A 345 -7.56 -10.45 -12.19
CA TRP A 345 -6.80 -11.56 -11.61
C TRP A 345 -5.54 -11.86 -12.43
N LYS A 346 -5.69 -11.99 -13.75
CA LYS A 346 -4.55 -12.19 -14.65
C LYS A 346 -3.57 -11.03 -14.62
N VAL A 347 -4.06 -9.78 -14.48
CA VAL A 347 -3.20 -8.61 -14.29
C VAL A 347 -2.41 -8.73 -12.99
N ALA A 348 -3.05 -9.12 -11.89
CA ALA A 348 -2.39 -9.36 -10.61
C ALA A 348 -1.30 -10.45 -10.74
N THR A 349 -1.63 -11.58 -11.36
CA THR A 349 -0.65 -12.66 -11.62
C THR A 349 0.54 -12.18 -12.45
N LYS A 350 0.31 -11.33 -13.47
CA LYS A 350 1.41 -10.73 -14.24
C LYS A 350 2.31 -9.82 -13.41
N LEU A 351 1.76 -9.10 -12.43
CA LEU A 351 2.56 -8.31 -11.49
C LEU A 351 3.33 -9.21 -10.51
N GLU A 352 2.71 -10.30 -10.02
CA GLU A 352 3.39 -11.31 -9.21
C GLU A 352 4.60 -11.91 -9.95
N GLU A 353 4.39 -12.38 -11.19
CA GLU A 353 5.45 -12.90 -12.05
C GLU A 353 6.61 -11.90 -12.22
N ARG A 354 6.31 -10.60 -12.42
CA ARG A 354 7.32 -9.54 -12.49
C ARG A 354 8.11 -9.40 -11.20
N MET A 355 7.42 -9.36 -10.05
CA MET A 355 8.05 -9.25 -8.73
C MET A 355 8.95 -10.47 -8.45
N ILE A 356 8.47 -11.67 -8.73
CA ILE A 356 9.20 -12.93 -8.57
C ILE A 356 10.43 -12.94 -9.50
N SER A 357 10.30 -12.44 -10.74
CA SER A 357 11.38 -12.42 -11.72
C SER A 357 12.63 -11.65 -11.26
N THR A 358 12.47 -10.71 -10.32
CA THR A 358 13.59 -10.00 -9.68
C THR A 358 14.66 -10.97 -9.16
N PHE A 359 14.25 -12.12 -8.64
CA PHE A 359 15.14 -13.12 -8.04
C PHE A 359 15.44 -14.32 -8.96
N MET A 360 14.71 -14.44 -10.07
CA MET A 360 14.88 -15.58 -10.99
C MET A 360 16.04 -15.34 -11.95
N ARG A 361 16.67 -16.43 -12.40
CA ARG A 361 17.65 -16.35 -13.49
C ARG A 361 16.90 -16.13 -14.81
N ASP A 362 17.26 -15.08 -15.51
CA ASP A 362 16.80 -14.84 -16.87
C ASP A 362 17.29 -15.98 -17.78
N LYS A 363 16.38 -16.54 -18.58
CA LYS A 363 16.65 -17.73 -19.40
C LYS A 363 17.65 -17.48 -20.54
N GLN A 364 17.79 -16.25 -21.01
CA GLN A 364 18.67 -15.88 -22.12
C GLN A 364 20.05 -15.51 -21.62
N THR A 365 20.13 -14.72 -20.57
CA THR A 365 21.40 -14.16 -20.05
C THR A 365 21.97 -14.96 -18.90
N GLY A 366 21.18 -15.82 -18.24
CA GLY A 366 21.55 -16.54 -17.03
C GLY A 366 21.68 -15.64 -15.78
N ARG A 367 21.45 -14.35 -15.90
CA ARG A 367 21.63 -13.35 -14.83
C ARG A 367 20.36 -13.18 -13.99
N ARG A 368 20.55 -12.79 -12.74
CA ARG A 368 19.44 -12.40 -11.85
C ARG A 368 19.34 -10.87 -11.80
N PRO A 369 18.16 -10.26 -12.02
CA PRO A 369 17.99 -8.80 -11.93
C PRO A 369 18.45 -8.23 -10.59
N VAL A 370 18.15 -8.89 -9.47
CA VAL A 370 18.52 -8.46 -8.11
C VAL A 370 20.01 -8.12 -7.94
N TYR A 371 20.88 -8.80 -8.65
CA TYR A 371 22.33 -8.56 -8.56
C TYR A 371 22.85 -7.43 -9.47
N GLY A 372 21.98 -6.91 -10.36
CA GLY A 372 22.38 -5.84 -11.29
C GLY A 372 23.68 -6.14 -12.01
N GLY A 373 24.63 -5.20 -11.93
CA GLY A 373 25.97 -5.31 -12.53
C GLY A 373 27.01 -6.02 -11.66
N ASN A 374 26.66 -6.60 -10.53
CA ASN A 374 27.63 -7.25 -9.64
C ASN A 374 28.04 -8.62 -10.18
N GLU A 375 29.21 -8.69 -10.83
CA GLU A 375 29.73 -9.91 -11.47
C GLU A 375 30.01 -11.04 -10.47
N THR A 376 30.40 -10.72 -9.25
CA THR A 376 30.64 -11.72 -8.20
C THR A 376 29.33 -12.46 -7.88
N PHE A 377 28.28 -11.73 -7.58
CA PHE A 377 26.98 -12.35 -7.29
C PHE A 377 26.31 -12.98 -8.52
N GLN A 378 26.68 -12.56 -9.74
CA GLN A 378 26.17 -13.18 -10.95
C GLN A 378 26.84 -14.53 -11.26
N ASN A 379 28.18 -14.62 -11.10
CA ASN A 379 28.96 -15.67 -11.72
C ASN A 379 29.75 -16.54 -10.75
N ASP A 380 30.20 -16.01 -9.60
CA ASP A 380 31.03 -16.76 -8.66
C ASP A 380 30.25 -17.93 -8.05
N PRO A 381 30.76 -19.17 -8.14
CA PRO A 381 30.09 -20.36 -7.64
C PRO A 381 29.75 -20.33 -6.13
N HIS A 382 30.53 -19.58 -5.34
CA HIS A 382 30.29 -19.45 -3.91
C HIS A 382 29.23 -18.41 -3.55
N TRP A 383 28.98 -17.41 -4.42
CA TRP A 383 28.09 -16.28 -4.13
C TRP A 383 26.80 -16.28 -4.93
N ARG A 384 26.81 -16.80 -6.17
CA ARG A 384 25.71 -16.66 -7.14
C ARG A 384 24.35 -17.22 -6.68
N ASP A 385 24.34 -18.11 -5.71
CA ASP A 385 23.15 -18.76 -5.20
C ASP A 385 22.76 -18.29 -3.77
N TYR A 386 23.55 -17.38 -3.18
CA TYR A 386 23.20 -16.67 -1.95
C TYR A 386 22.37 -15.43 -2.28
N ILE A 387 21.03 -15.60 -2.35
CA ILE A 387 20.13 -14.52 -2.72
C ILE A 387 19.98 -13.58 -1.53
N LEU A 388 20.36 -12.30 -1.72
CA LEU A 388 20.16 -11.24 -0.75
C LEU A 388 18.80 -10.57 -0.97
N PHE A 389 18.14 -10.23 0.11
CA PHE A 389 16.89 -9.49 0.10
C PHE A 389 17.18 -8.02 0.37
N TYR A 390 17.16 -7.23 -0.69
CA TYR A 390 17.38 -5.81 -0.63
C TYR A 390 16.13 -5.06 -0.17
N GLU A 391 16.33 -3.86 0.31
CA GLU A 391 15.28 -3.00 0.84
C GLU A 391 14.27 -2.56 -0.24
N TYR A 392 14.80 -2.18 -1.42
CA TYR A 392 14.03 -1.78 -2.60
C TYR A 392 14.83 -2.11 -3.88
N PHE A 393 14.22 -1.86 -5.03
CA PHE A 393 14.78 -2.31 -6.31
C PHE A 393 14.74 -1.20 -7.35
N ASN A 394 15.76 -1.12 -8.19
CA ASN A 394 15.85 -0.14 -9.26
C ASN A 394 14.63 -0.20 -10.19
N GLY A 395 13.97 0.93 -10.40
CA GLY A 395 12.73 1.03 -11.16
C GLY A 395 12.84 0.66 -12.64
N ASN A 396 14.07 0.67 -13.19
CA ASN A 396 14.32 0.34 -14.60
C ASN A 396 14.91 -1.07 -14.76
N THR A 397 15.78 -1.52 -13.85
CA THR A 397 16.58 -2.75 -14.04
C THR A 397 16.20 -3.87 -13.07
N GLY A 398 15.54 -3.57 -11.95
CA GLY A 398 15.26 -4.52 -10.89
C GLY A 398 16.46 -4.86 -10.01
N ALA A 399 17.57 -4.13 -10.14
CA ALA A 399 18.74 -4.33 -9.27
C ALA A 399 18.41 -3.95 -7.83
N GLY A 400 18.87 -4.75 -6.87
CA GLY A 400 18.66 -4.51 -5.45
C GLY A 400 19.41 -3.28 -4.97
N LEU A 401 18.80 -2.49 -4.11
CA LEU A 401 19.25 -1.21 -3.59
C LEU A 401 18.95 -1.09 -2.09
N GLY A 402 19.54 -0.11 -1.43
CA GLY A 402 19.42 0.08 0.00
C GLY A 402 20.11 -1.01 0.81
N ALA A 403 19.58 -1.34 1.98
CA ALA A 403 20.15 -2.38 2.84
C ALA A 403 20.02 -3.76 2.18
N SER A 404 21.14 -4.47 2.00
CA SER A 404 21.21 -5.73 1.25
C SER A 404 20.68 -6.96 2.01
N HIS A 405 20.34 -6.81 3.28
CA HIS A 405 19.75 -7.86 4.11
C HIS A 405 18.62 -7.33 4.97
N GLN A 406 17.92 -6.35 4.45
CA GLN A 406 16.63 -5.91 4.93
C GLN A 406 15.56 -6.94 4.50
N THR A 407 15.71 -8.14 4.97
CA THR A 407 14.94 -9.30 4.54
C THR A 407 13.45 -9.21 4.82
N GLY A 408 13.07 -8.33 5.70
CA GLY A 408 11.74 -8.27 6.25
C GLY A 408 10.66 -8.27 5.21
N TRP A 409 10.30 -7.10 4.72
CA TRP A 409 9.19 -6.95 3.75
C TRP A 409 9.47 -7.55 2.37
N THR A 410 10.73 -7.63 1.94
CA THR A 410 11.09 -8.30 0.67
C THR A 410 10.83 -9.80 0.74
N GLY A 411 10.75 -10.38 1.94
CA GLY A 411 10.29 -11.75 2.19
C GLY A 411 8.86 -12.01 1.71
N LEU A 412 8.05 -10.98 1.43
CA LEU A 412 6.75 -11.10 0.76
C LEU A 412 6.83 -11.86 -0.57
N VAL A 413 8.01 -11.91 -1.22
CA VAL A 413 8.22 -12.74 -2.41
C VAL A 413 7.86 -14.21 -2.17
N ALA A 414 8.08 -14.75 -0.97
CA ALA A 414 7.70 -16.11 -0.63
C ALA A 414 6.17 -16.31 -0.69
N LYS A 415 5.41 -15.33 -0.21
CA LYS A 415 3.94 -15.36 -0.32
C LYS A 415 3.47 -15.21 -1.77
N LEU A 416 4.12 -14.35 -2.56
CA LEU A 416 3.83 -14.21 -4.00
C LEU A 416 4.08 -15.52 -4.76
N ILE A 417 5.19 -16.20 -4.51
CA ILE A 417 5.48 -17.52 -5.11
C ILE A 417 4.43 -18.56 -4.73
N HIS A 418 4.04 -18.59 -3.47
CA HIS A 418 3.03 -19.52 -2.96
C HIS A 418 1.68 -19.32 -3.67
N GLN A 419 1.17 -18.10 -3.73
CA GLN A 419 -0.12 -17.79 -4.33
C GLN A 419 -0.12 -17.90 -5.86
N CYS A 420 0.97 -17.55 -6.53
CA CYS A 420 1.13 -17.73 -7.97
C CYS A 420 1.06 -19.24 -8.35
N LYS A 421 1.68 -20.10 -7.54
CA LYS A 421 1.59 -21.56 -7.73
C LYS A 421 0.18 -22.07 -7.49
N GLU A 422 -0.49 -21.66 -6.41
CA GLU A 422 -1.88 -22.07 -6.15
C GLU A 422 -2.81 -21.76 -7.33
N TYR A 423 -2.64 -20.60 -7.95
CA TYR A 423 -3.40 -20.20 -9.13
C TYR A 423 -3.14 -21.13 -10.34
N HIS A 424 -1.87 -21.42 -10.65
CA HIS A 424 -1.51 -22.29 -11.79
C HIS A 424 -1.95 -23.73 -11.61
N ASP A 425 -1.97 -24.24 -10.38
CA ASP A 425 -2.41 -25.59 -10.05
C ASP A 425 -3.95 -25.73 -9.97
N GLY A 426 -4.71 -24.66 -10.25
CA GLY A 426 -6.18 -24.65 -10.18
C GLY A 426 -6.72 -24.77 -8.76
N GLY A 427 -5.92 -24.34 -7.77
CA GLY A 427 -6.28 -24.31 -6.35
C GLY A 427 -7.40 -23.31 -6.04
N SER A 428 -7.93 -23.44 -4.82
CA SER A 428 -8.87 -22.46 -4.26
C SER A 428 -8.22 -21.07 -4.21
N ASP A 429 -9.06 -20.05 -4.27
CA ASP A 429 -8.67 -18.65 -4.24
C ASP A 429 -7.59 -18.36 -3.16
N PRO A 430 -6.39 -17.86 -3.53
CA PRO A 430 -5.29 -17.64 -2.59
C PRO A 430 -5.52 -16.50 -1.57
N ILE A 431 -6.64 -15.77 -1.72
CA ILE A 431 -7.02 -14.70 -0.77
C ILE A 431 -7.86 -15.24 0.39
N ASP A 432 -8.47 -16.41 0.23
CA ASP A 432 -9.26 -17.06 1.29
C ASP A 432 -8.42 -17.71 2.36
#